data_87452eb14a72151d23ca47ad111e71ce
#
_entry.id   87452eb14a72151d23ca47ad111e71ce
#
_cell.length_a   1.000
_cell.length_b   1.000
_cell.length_c   1.000
_cell.angle_alpha   90.00
_cell.angle_beta   90.00
_cell.angle_gamma   90.00
#
_symmetry.space_group_name_H-M   'P 1'
#
loop_
_entity.id
_entity.type
_entity.pdbx_description
1 polymer ?
#
loop_
_entity_poly.entity_id
_entity_poly.type
_entity_poly.pdbx_seq_one_letter_code
_entity_poly.pdbx_strand_id
1 'polypeptide(L)'
;MTPTDPKRLDAQLRRLQLPYIQRHYQALATKAAEQQRSHLDYLEQLVEGEATMRENRSIERRIRNARFPVLKSLDDFQWSWPKKINRPQIQNLFRLAFIATQTNVVLIGNVGLGKTHLSIALGHAACLNGHSVLFTTAVDIINTLAAAQSAGRLKREFQRYLKPAVLIIDELGYLPIDKHGADLLFQIISQRYERAPMVITTNRVYKHWSQIFNNDSTLTSAILDRVLHHADTVIIEGKSFRMKDEIEE
;
A
#
# COMPACT_ATOMS: atom_id res chain seq x y z
N MET A 1 38.42 -18.33 -33.88
CA MET A 1 37.36 -17.64 -33.17
C MET A 1 37.79 -16.18 -32.97
N THR A 2 37.08 -15.22 -33.54
CA THR A 2 37.34 -13.80 -33.32
C THR A 2 37.12 -13.45 -31.84
N PRO A 3 38.07 -12.77 -31.17
CA PRO A 3 37.90 -12.40 -29.77
C PRO A 3 36.65 -11.54 -29.63
N THR A 4 35.87 -11.79 -28.58
CA THR A 4 34.66 -11.02 -28.26
C THR A 4 35.08 -9.59 -27.98
N ASP A 5 34.61 -8.64 -28.79
CA ASP A 5 34.82 -7.20 -28.51
C ASP A 5 33.99 -6.79 -27.30
N PRO A 6 34.62 -6.46 -26.14
CA PRO A 6 33.93 -6.07 -24.94
C PRO A 6 33.02 -4.86 -25.14
N LYS A 7 33.40 -3.91 -25.99
CA LYS A 7 32.59 -2.71 -26.31
C LYS A 7 31.28 -3.06 -27.00
N ARG A 8 31.31 -4.07 -27.89
CA ARG A 8 30.11 -4.55 -28.57
C ARG A 8 29.16 -5.25 -27.62
N LEU A 9 29.67 -6.09 -26.71
CA LEU A 9 28.85 -6.76 -25.68
C LEU A 9 28.23 -5.75 -24.73
N ASP A 10 28.98 -4.78 -24.25
CA ASP A 10 28.46 -3.70 -23.38
C ASP A 10 27.32 -2.91 -24.06
N ALA A 11 27.47 -2.60 -25.34
CA ALA A 11 26.42 -1.90 -26.10
C ALA A 11 25.14 -2.74 -26.20
N GLN A 12 25.27 -4.06 -26.41
CA GLN A 12 24.13 -4.98 -26.45
C GLN A 12 23.44 -5.11 -25.07
N LEU A 13 24.20 -5.24 -23.99
CA LEU A 13 23.67 -5.33 -22.64
C LEU A 13 22.91 -4.06 -22.24
N ARG A 14 23.41 -2.86 -22.63
CA ARG A 14 22.67 -1.59 -22.46
C ARG A 14 21.36 -1.58 -23.23
N ARG A 15 21.38 -1.99 -24.49
CA ARG A 15 20.18 -2.05 -25.35
C ARG A 15 19.13 -3.00 -24.77
N LEU A 16 19.55 -4.12 -24.21
CA LEU A 16 18.68 -5.10 -23.54
C LEU A 16 18.29 -4.68 -22.13
N GLN A 17 18.80 -3.55 -21.63
CA GLN A 17 18.54 -3.06 -20.27
C GLN A 17 18.91 -4.09 -19.18
N LEU A 18 20.13 -4.65 -19.26
CA LEU A 18 20.68 -5.64 -18.33
C LEU A 18 21.83 -5.02 -17.53
N PRO A 19 21.55 -4.05 -16.64
CA PRO A 19 22.59 -3.27 -15.97
C PRO A 19 23.37 -4.05 -14.92
N TYR A 20 22.80 -5.08 -14.29
CA TYR A 20 23.54 -5.94 -13.38
C TYR A 20 24.55 -6.78 -14.17
N ILE A 21 24.11 -7.45 -15.22
CA ILE A 21 24.99 -8.26 -16.08
C ILE A 21 26.09 -7.38 -16.63
N GLN A 22 25.78 -6.18 -17.15
CA GLN A 22 26.75 -5.25 -17.68
C GLN A 22 27.87 -4.88 -16.68
N ARG A 23 27.55 -4.75 -15.40
CA ARG A 23 28.53 -4.37 -14.37
C ARG A 23 29.36 -5.55 -13.88
N HIS A 24 28.82 -6.76 -13.93
CA HIS A 24 29.39 -7.90 -13.21
C HIS A 24 29.89 -9.04 -14.10
N TYR A 25 29.57 -9.08 -15.42
CA TYR A 25 29.88 -10.21 -16.28
C TYR A 25 31.38 -10.54 -16.32
N GLN A 26 32.26 -9.55 -16.38
CA GLN A 26 33.70 -9.78 -16.42
C GLN A 26 34.24 -10.37 -15.11
N ALA A 27 33.90 -9.74 -13.98
CA ALA A 27 34.34 -10.20 -12.66
C ALA A 27 33.81 -11.61 -12.34
N LEU A 28 32.56 -11.91 -12.71
CA LEU A 28 31.98 -13.24 -12.51
C LEU A 28 32.59 -14.26 -13.45
N ALA A 29 32.99 -13.88 -14.68
CA ALA A 29 33.69 -14.77 -15.60
C ALA A 29 35.07 -15.19 -15.07
N THR A 30 35.85 -14.22 -14.55
CA THR A 30 37.15 -14.51 -13.92
C THR A 30 36.98 -15.45 -12.73
N LYS A 31 36.02 -15.15 -11.84
CA LYS A 31 35.73 -15.99 -10.68
C LYS A 31 35.27 -17.40 -11.05
N ALA A 32 34.46 -17.52 -12.10
CA ALA A 32 34.01 -18.82 -12.60
C ALA A 32 35.18 -19.66 -13.15
N ALA A 33 36.11 -19.02 -13.88
CA ALA A 33 37.31 -19.69 -14.36
C ALA A 33 38.23 -20.16 -13.22
N GLU A 34 38.49 -19.32 -12.23
CA GLU A 34 39.30 -19.66 -11.03
C GLU A 34 38.67 -20.82 -10.25
N GLN A 35 37.34 -20.87 -10.16
CA GLN A 35 36.60 -21.89 -9.40
C GLN A 35 36.21 -23.11 -10.24
N GLN A 36 36.64 -23.16 -11.49
CA GLN A 36 36.30 -24.23 -12.46
C GLN A 36 34.77 -24.49 -12.56
N ARG A 37 33.96 -23.42 -12.47
CA ARG A 37 32.50 -23.50 -12.61
C ARG A 37 32.09 -23.74 -14.04
N SER A 38 30.94 -24.39 -14.22
CA SER A 38 30.38 -24.58 -15.54
C SER A 38 29.91 -23.26 -16.18
N HIS A 39 29.79 -23.22 -17.50
CA HIS A 39 29.20 -22.04 -18.18
C HIS A 39 27.76 -21.80 -17.79
N LEU A 40 27.02 -22.86 -17.43
CA LEU A 40 25.64 -22.74 -16.94
C LEU A 40 25.58 -22.07 -15.58
N ASP A 41 26.43 -22.45 -14.63
CA ASP A 41 26.49 -21.83 -13.30
C ASP A 41 26.85 -20.33 -13.41
N TYR A 42 27.76 -19.99 -14.32
CA TYR A 42 28.11 -18.60 -14.60
C TYR A 42 26.90 -17.80 -15.14
N LEU A 43 26.20 -18.37 -16.10
CA LEU A 43 25.03 -17.74 -16.69
C LEU A 43 23.89 -17.59 -15.65
N GLU A 44 23.64 -18.62 -14.83
CA GLU A 44 22.66 -18.61 -13.77
C GLU A 44 22.93 -17.46 -12.79
N GLN A 45 24.16 -17.29 -12.31
CA GLN A 45 24.53 -16.18 -11.42
C GLN A 45 24.24 -14.80 -12.04
N LEU A 46 24.51 -14.63 -13.31
CA LEU A 46 24.25 -13.37 -14.02
C LEU A 46 22.74 -13.08 -14.11
N VAL A 47 21.96 -14.08 -14.47
CA VAL A 47 20.51 -13.98 -14.65
C VAL A 47 19.82 -13.75 -13.29
N GLU A 48 20.23 -14.50 -12.27
CA GLU A 48 19.70 -14.36 -10.90
C GLU A 48 19.98 -12.96 -10.33
N GLY A 49 21.20 -12.46 -10.52
CA GLY A 49 21.56 -11.12 -10.09
C GLY A 49 20.77 -10.02 -10.80
N GLU A 50 20.53 -10.16 -12.10
CA GLU A 50 19.69 -9.22 -12.87
C GLU A 50 18.22 -9.29 -12.44
N ALA A 51 17.68 -10.49 -12.20
CA ALA A 51 16.31 -10.70 -11.74
C ALA A 51 16.10 -10.06 -10.35
N THR A 52 17.00 -10.35 -9.42
CA THR A 52 16.98 -9.77 -8.06
C THR A 52 17.05 -8.25 -8.09
N MET A 53 17.93 -7.67 -8.91
CA MET A 53 18.05 -6.22 -9.05
C MET A 53 16.76 -5.60 -9.61
N ARG A 54 16.12 -6.25 -10.59
CA ARG A 54 14.84 -5.78 -11.16
C ARG A 54 13.72 -5.85 -10.17
N GLU A 55 13.65 -6.91 -9.39
CA GLU A 55 12.65 -7.08 -8.34
C GLU A 55 12.79 -5.99 -7.27
N ASN A 56 14.01 -5.78 -6.74
CA ASN A 56 14.27 -4.74 -5.75
C ASN A 56 13.89 -3.35 -6.26
N ARG A 57 14.24 -2.99 -7.48
CA ARG A 57 13.84 -1.73 -8.11
C ARG A 57 12.32 -1.60 -8.27
N SER A 58 11.65 -2.70 -8.56
CA SER A 58 10.19 -2.72 -8.67
C SER A 58 9.54 -2.51 -7.31
N ILE A 59 10.06 -3.13 -6.25
CA ILE A 59 9.63 -2.93 -4.85
C ILE A 59 9.83 -1.46 -4.45
N GLU A 60 11.03 -0.91 -4.60
CA GLU A 60 11.32 0.49 -4.28
C GLU A 60 10.39 1.47 -5.01
N ARG A 61 10.11 1.21 -6.28
CA ARG A 61 9.17 2.01 -7.07
C ARG A 61 7.75 1.93 -6.52
N ARG A 62 7.27 0.73 -6.12
CA ARG A 62 5.94 0.55 -5.51
C ARG A 62 5.84 1.30 -4.19
N ILE A 63 6.84 1.16 -3.30
CA ILE A 63 6.88 1.85 -2.00
C ILE A 63 6.86 3.37 -2.20
N ARG A 64 7.69 3.91 -3.09
CA ARG A 64 7.71 5.34 -3.41
C ARG A 64 6.37 5.85 -3.95
N ASN A 65 5.74 5.08 -4.83
CA ASN A 65 4.45 5.44 -5.43
C ASN A 65 3.29 5.33 -4.44
N ALA A 66 3.43 4.52 -3.41
CA ALA A 66 2.42 4.36 -2.36
C ALA A 66 2.24 5.62 -1.49
N ARG A 67 3.25 6.51 -1.42
CA ARG A 67 3.20 7.80 -0.70
C ARG A 67 2.95 7.66 0.80
N PHE A 68 3.51 6.64 1.41
CA PHE A 68 3.46 6.52 2.86
C PHE A 68 4.15 7.72 3.53
N PRO A 69 3.55 8.35 4.55
CA PRO A 69 4.19 9.46 5.27
C PRO A 69 5.44 9.02 6.02
N VAL A 70 5.46 7.77 6.48
CA VAL A 70 6.58 7.09 7.14
C VAL A 70 6.44 5.60 6.90
N LEU A 71 7.54 4.88 6.74
CA LEU A 71 7.47 3.42 6.64
C LEU A 71 7.27 2.81 8.03
N LYS A 72 6.38 1.84 8.10
CA LYS A 72 6.07 1.04 9.29
C LYS A 72 6.06 -0.44 8.91
N SER A 73 6.46 -1.28 9.87
CA SER A 73 6.34 -2.73 9.76
C SER A 73 5.41 -3.28 10.86
N LEU A 74 5.00 -4.53 10.72
CA LEU A 74 4.24 -5.21 11.78
C LEU A 74 5.12 -5.50 13.00
N ASP A 75 6.42 -5.69 12.79
CA ASP A 75 7.40 -5.96 13.85
C ASP A 75 7.59 -4.77 14.78
N ASP A 76 7.42 -3.54 14.25
CA ASP A 76 7.49 -2.30 15.02
C ASP A 76 6.21 -2.04 15.85
N PHE A 77 5.16 -2.87 15.69
CA PHE A 77 3.89 -2.64 16.37
C PHE A 77 3.94 -3.17 17.81
N GLN A 78 3.69 -2.28 18.77
CA GLN A 78 3.69 -2.62 20.20
C GLN A 78 2.37 -3.27 20.63
N TRP A 79 2.32 -4.58 20.59
CA TRP A 79 1.14 -5.40 20.90
C TRP A 79 0.62 -5.29 22.34
N SER A 80 1.47 -4.91 23.28
CA SER A 80 1.14 -4.78 24.70
C SER A 80 0.34 -3.53 25.02
N TRP A 81 0.36 -2.52 24.12
CA TRP A 81 -0.26 -1.23 24.41
C TRP A 81 -1.78 -1.18 24.25
N PRO A 82 -2.39 -1.66 23.13
CA PRO A 82 -3.84 -1.71 23.03
C PRO A 82 -4.41 -2.66 24.10
N LYS A 83 -5.40 -2.16 24.89
CA LYS A 83 -6.05 -3.00 25.91
C LYS A 83 -6.72 -4.22 25.28
N LYS A 84 -7.28 -4.06 24.09
CA LYS A 84 -7.95 -5.10 23.35
C LYS A 84 -7.68 -4.95 21.85
N ILE A 85 -7.04 -5.95 21.28
CA ILE A 85 -6.79 -6.09 19.84
C ILE A 85 -6.78 -7.58 19.47
N ASN A 86 -7.44 -7.93 18.39
CA ASN A 86 -7.42 -9.29 17.88
C ASN A 86 -6.14 -9.53 17.07
N ARG A 87 -5.06 -9.92 17.76
CA ARG A 87 -3.75 -10.20 17.14
C ARG A 87 -3.82 -11.27 16.04
N PRO A 88 -4.49 -12.42 16.21
CA PRO A 88 -4.63 -13.42 15.15
C PRO A 88 -5.32 -12.86 13.90
N GLN A 89 -6.34 -12.02 14.04
CA GLN A 89 -7.03 -11.38 12.92
C GLN A 89 -6.07 -10.44 12.17
N ILE A 90 -5.32 -9.59 12.88
CA ILE A 90 -4.31 -8.73 12.27
C ILE A 90 -3.27 -9.58 11.52
N GLN A 91 -2.70 -10.60 12.15
CA GLN A 91 -1.71 -11.47 11.51
C GLN A 91 -2.26 -12.16 10.25
N ASN A 92 -3.54 -12.53 10.24
CA ASN A 92 -4.19 -13.09 9.06
C ASN A 92 -4.27 -12.08 7.90
N LEU A 93 -4.52 -10.80 8.17
CA LEU A 93 -4.52 -9.74 7.14
C LEU A 93 -3.16 -9.64 6.42
N PHE A 94 -2.04 -9.89 7.13
CA PHE A 94 -0.70 -9.86 6.54
C PHE A 94 -0.40 -11.05 5.60
N ARG A 95 -1.29 -12.04 5.51
CA ARG A 95 -1.28 -13.01 4.42
C ARG A 95 -1.77 -12.44 3.09
N LEU A 96 -2.32 -11.22 3.12
CA LEU A 96 -2.77 -10.44 1.96
C LEU A 96 -3.87 -11.10 1.11
N ALA A 97 -4.52 -12.15 1.64
CA ALA A 97 -5.60 -12.84 0.92
C ALA A 97 -6.77 -11.90 0.58
N PHE A 98 -7.00 -10.86 1.39
CA PHE A 98 -8.02 -9.84 1.20
C PHE A 98 -7.89 -9.10 -0.15
N ILE A 99 -6.67 -9.06 -0.75
CA ILE A 99 -6.44 -8.43 -2.05
C ILE A 99 -7.07 -9.27 -3.16
N ALA A 100 -6.85 -10.58 -3.14
CA ALA A 100 -7.40 -11.50 -4.13
C ALA A 100 -8.92 -11.68 -4.00
N THR A 101 -9.44 -11.65 -2.76
CA THR A 101 -10.89 -11.74 -2.48
C THR A 101 -11.61 -10.39 -2.55
N GLN A 102 -10.89 -9.31 -2.86
CA GLN A 102 -11.44 -7.94 -2.95
C GLN A 102 -12.14 -7.48 -1.66
N THR A 103 -11.72 -8.02 -0.52
CA THR A 103 -12.29 -7.75 0.81
C THR A 103 -11.71 -6.46 1.37
N ASN A 104 -12.55 -5.53 1.78
CA ASN A 104 -12.11 -4.31 2.45
C ASN A 104 -11.58 -4.61 3.86
N VAL A 105 -10.69 -3.76 4.36
CA VAL A 105 -10.21 -3.81 5.74
C VAL A 105 -10.59 -2.51 6.44
N VAL A 106 -11.31 -2.60 7.57
CA VAL A 106 -11.69 -1.42 8.33
C VAL A 106 -11.10 -1.49 9.74
N LEU A 107 -10.21 -0.53 10.05
CA LEU A 107 -9.58 -0.41 11.36
C LEU A 107 -10.31 0.66 12.17
N ILE A 108 -11.03 0.26 13.20
CA ILE A 108 -11.82 1.15 14.07
C ILE A 108 -11.16 1.26 15.46
N GLY A 109 -11.05 2.47 15.98
CA GLY A 109 -10.57 2.70 17.34
C GLY A 109 -10.25 4.16 17.62
N ASN A 110 -10.08 4.52 18.90
CA ASN A 110 -9.76 5.87 19.31
C ASN A 110 -8.41 6.36 18.77
N VAL A 111 -8.13 7.65 18.95
CA VAL A 111 -6.87 8.27 18.56
C VAL A 111 -5.69 7.59 19.27
N GLY A 112 -4.55 7.45 18.57
CA GLY A 112 -3.32 6.93 19.17
C GLY A 112 -3.26 5.40 19.39
N LEU A 113 -4.19 4.62 18.84
CA LEU A 113 -4.23 3.16 18.99
C LEU A 113 -3.49 2.38 17.89
N GLY A 114 -2.75 3.08 17.03
CA GLY A 114 -1.92 2.43 16.00
C GLY A 114 -2.65 2.03 14.72
N LYS A 115 -3.88 2.51 14.45
CA LYS A 115 -4.61 2.23 13.19
C LYS A 115 -3.80 2.60 11.96
N THR A 116 -3.30 3.84 11.88
CA THR A 116 -2.45 4.33 10.79
C THR A 116 -1.17 3.52 10.68
N HIS A 117 -0.55 3.13 11.82
CA HIS A 117 0.61 2.24 11.82
C HIS A 117 0.30 0.91 11.12
N LEU A 118 -0.78 0.25 11.53
CA LEU A 118 -1.19 -1.03 10.95
C LEU A 118 -1.58 -0.91 9.47
N SER A 119 -2.27 0.15 9.08
CA SER A 119 -2.64 0.39 7.67
C SER A 119 -1.41 0.59 6.78
N ILE A 120 -0.41 1.36 7.25
CA ILE A 120 0.86 1.56 6.55
C ILE A 120 1.65 0.26 6.48
N ALA A 121 1.78 -0.47 7.60
CA ALA A 121 2.48 -1.75 7.65
C ALA A 121 1.87 -2.78 6.69
N LEU A 122 0.54 -2.84 6.62
CA LEU A 122 -0.20 -3.71 5.70
C LEU A 122 0.05 -3.31 4.23
N GLY A 123 0.00 -2.01 3.94
CA GLY A 123 0.32 -1.48 2.61
C GLY A 123 1.78 -1.72 2.21
N HIS A 124 2.71 -1.58 3.16
CA HIS A 124 4.12 -1.89 2.93
C HIS A 124 4.32 -3.38 2.61
N ALA A 125 3.71 -4.27 3.39
CA ALA A 125 3.72 -5.70 3.11
C ALA A 125 3.14 -6.03 1.72
N ALA A 126 2.05 -5.35 1.31
CA ALA A 126 1.49 -5.50 -0.03
C ALA A 126 2.47 -5.04 -1.13
N CYS A 127 3.21 -3.93 -0.94
CA CYS A 127 4.25 -3.48 -1.88
C CYS A 127 5.37 -4.49 -2.04
N LEU A 128 5.83 -5.10 -0.94
CA LEU A 128 6.85 -6.16 -0.95
C LEU A 128 6.38 -7.39 -1.74
N ASN A 129 5.09 -7.72 -1.64
CA ASN A 129 4.47 -8.85 -2.35
C ASN A 129 3.93 -8.50 -3.75
N GLY A 130 4.40 -7.43 -4.37
CA GLY A 130 4.13 -7.14 -5.79
C GLY A 130 2.91 -6.28 -6.05
N HIS A 131 2.12 -5.92 -5.05
CA HIS A 131 0.89 -5.13 -5.21
C HIS A 131 1.18 -3.62 -5.21
N SER A 132 0.47 -2.89 -6.07
CA SER A 132 0.50 -1.43 -6.05
C SER A 132 -0.43 -0.89 -4.95
N VAL A 133 0.07 0.08 -4.18
CA VAL A 133 -0.67 0.69 -3.08
C VAL A 133 -0.69 2.21 -3.26
N LEU A 134 -1.76 2.85 -2.83
CA LEU A 134 -1.80 4.29 -2.61
C LEU A 134 -2.30 4.56 -1.19
N PHE A 135 -1.50 5.27 -0.40
CA PHE A 135 -1.89 5.83 0.89
C PHE A 135 -2.33 7.29 0.71
N THR A 136 -3.43 7.65 1.35
CA THR A 136 -3.94 9.03 1.36
C THR A 136 -4.91 9.21 2.53
N THR A 137 -5.12 10.44 2.99
CA THR A 137 -6.18 10.74 3.95
C THR A 137 -7.53 10.96 3.22
N ALA A 138 -8.64 10.80 3.92
CA ALA A 138 -9.96 11.10 3.36
C ALA A 138 -10.06 12.57 2.92
N VAL A 139 -9.48 13.48 3.69
CA VAL A 139 -9.47 14.92 3.41
C VAL A 139 -8.66 15.23 2.14
N ASP A 140 -7.49 14.61 1.97
CA ASP A 140 -6.66 14.82 0.78
C ASP A 140 -7.34 14.33 -0.50
N ILE A 141 -8.07 13.21 -0.43
CA ILE A 141 -8.88 12.74 -1.55
C ILE A 141 -9.87 13.82 -1.98
N ILE A 142 -10.66 14.31 -1.02
CA ILE A 142 -11.73 15.28 -1.27
C ILE A 142 -11.16 16.57 -1.86
N ASN A 143 -10.15 17.14 -1.20
CA ASN A 143 -9.51 18.37 -1.65
C ASN A 143 -8.91 18.25 -3.06
N THR A 144 -8.24 17.13 -3.32
CA THR A 144 -7.63 16.86 -4.64
C THR A 144 -8.69 16.72 -5.73
N LEU A 145 -9.77 15.97 -5.45
CA LEU A 145 -10.85 15.79 -6.43
C LEU A 145 -11.66 17.05 -6.67
N ALA A 146 -11.96 17.84 -5.63
CA ALA A 146 -12.64 19.12 -5.75
C ALA A 146 -11.83 20.11 -6.63
N ALA A 147 -10.53 20.22 -6.37
CA ALA A 147 -9.62 21.02 -7.19
C ALA A 147 -9.53 20.52 -8.64
N ALA A 148 -9.50 19.19 -8.84
CA ALA A 148 -9.48 18.58 -10.16
C ALA A 148 -10.80 18.82 -10.93
N GLN A 149 -11.94 18.84 -10.24
CA GLN A 149 -13.23 19.15 -10.82
C GLN A 149 -13.29 20.59 -11.32
N SER A 150 -12.90 21.56 -10.49
CA SER A 150 -12.82 22.96 -10.87
C SER A 150 -11.88 23.19 -12.07
N ALA A 151 -10.87 22.35 -12.23
CA ALA A 151 -9.91 22.41 -13.34
C ALA A 151 -10.31 21.55 -14.56
N GLY A 152 -11.50 20.93 -14.59
CA GLY A 152 -11.96 20.07 -15.68
C GLY A 152 -11.18 18.75 -15.85
N ARG A 153 -10.44 18.31 -14.82
CA ARG A 153 -9.55 17.14 -14.86
C ARG A 153 -10.01 15.99 -13.97
N LEU A 154 -11.24 16.02 -13.47
CA LEU A 154 -11.78 15.08 -12.48
C LEU A 154 -11.64 13.62 -12.93
N LYS A 155 -12.02 13.30 -14.17
CA LYS A 155 -11.93 11.92 -14.71
C LYS A 155 -10.51 11.35 -14.67
N ARG A 156 -9.51 12.19 -14.96
CA ARG A 156 -8.09 11.79 -14.90
C ARG A 156 -7.64 11.57 -13.46
N GLU A 157 -8.05 12.43 -12.53
CA GLU A 157 -7.64 12.34 -11.13
C GLU A 157 -8.30 11.13 -10.44
N PHE A 158 -9.52 10.75 -10.77
CA PHE A 158 -10.12 9.52 -10.28
C PHE A 158 -9.26 8.29 -10.56
N GLN A 159 -8.61 8.21 -11.71
CA GLN A 159 -7.75 7.06 -12.06
C GLN A 159 -6.60 6.85 -11.07
N ARG A 160 -6.15 7.91 -10.40
CA ARG A 160 -5.13 7.82 -9.35
C ARG A 160 -5.58 6.96 -8.17
N TYR A 161 -6.87 7.03 -7.82
CA TYR A 161 -7.46 6.28 -6.70
C TYR A 161 -8.03 4.92 -7.12
N LEU A 162 -8.28 4.72 -8.40
CA LEU A 162 -8.88 3.49 -8.93
C LEU A 162 -7.85 2.46 -9.39
N LYS A 163 -6.68 2.89 -9.88
CA LYS A 163 -5.64 2.00 -10.42
C LYS A 163 -4.87 1.17 -9.38
N PRO A 164 -4.57 1.66 -8.17
CA PRO A 164 -3.84 0.87 -7.19
C PRO A 164 -4.60 -0.40 -6.79
N ALA A 165 -3.86 -1.52 -6.63
CA ALA A 165 -4.44 -2.77 -6.15
C ALA A 165 -5.06 -2.60 -4.75
N VAL A 166 -4.44 -1.76 -3.90
CA VAL A 166 -4.97 -1.40 -2.57
C VAL A 166 -4.99 0.11 -2.42
N LEU A 167 -6.12 0.67 -2.01
CA LEU A 167 -6.25 2.07 -1.60
C LEU A 167 -6.37 2.16 -0.08
N ILE A 168 -5.46 2.88 0.56
CA ILE A 168 -5.53 3.17 1.99
C ILE A 168 -6.14 4.56 2.16
N ILE A 169 -7.30 4.62 2.83
CA ILE A 169 -8.00 5.84 3.19
C ILE A 169 -7.85 6.04 4.69
N ASP A 170 -6.89 6.87 5.08
CA ASP A 170 -6.62 7.13 6.48
C ASP A 170 -7.51 8.27 7.02
N GLU A 171 -7.79 8.25 8.32
CA GLU A 171 -8.49 9.29 9.05
C GLU A 171 -9.93 9.59 8.58
N LEU A 172 -10.68 8.59 8.10
CA LEU A 172 -12.08 8.79 7.74
C LEU A 172 -12.90 9.14 9.00
N GLY A 173 -13.56 10.30 8.99
CA GLY A 173 -14.44 10.76 10.06
C GLY A 173 -13.75 11.57 11.17
N TYR A 174 -12.49 11.97 10.98
CA TYR A 174 -11.83 12.94 11.87
C TYR A 174 -12.41 14.36 11.71
N LEU A 175 -12.70 14.74 10.46
CA LEU A 175 -13.42 15.97 10.14
C LEU A 175 -14.73 15.62 9.45
N PRO A 176 -15.80 16.43 9.69
CA PRO A 176 -17.04 16.29 8.94
C PRO A 176 -16.79 16.61 7.47
N ILE A 177 -17.41 15.85 6.60
CA ILE A 177 -17.31 15.99 5.14
C ILE A 177 -18.59 16.68 4.65
N ASP A 178 -18.47 17.73 3.85
CA ASP A 178 -19.61 18.37 3.22
C ASP A 178 -20.27 17.48 2.16
N LYS A 179 -21.45 17.87 1.68
CA LYS A 179 -22.17 17.09 0.71
C LYS A 179 -21.37 16.78 -0.55
N HIS A 180 -20.66 17.78 -1.06
CA HIS A 180 -19.86 17.65 -2.29
C HIS A 180 -18.69 16.64 -2.10
N GLY A 181 -17.95 16.76 -1.02
CA GLY A 181 -16.88 15.81 -0.67
C GLY A 181 -17.39 14.40 -0.45
N ALA A 182 -18.55 14.27 0.18
CA ALA A 182 -19.21 12.98 0.39
C ALA A 182 -19.60 12.30 -0.95
N ASP A 183 -20.12 13.04 -1.91
CA ASP A 183 -20.43 12.55 -3.25
C ASP A 183 -19.17 12.12 -4.01
N LEU A 184 -18.08 12.86 -3.89
CA LEU A 184 -16.78 12.52 -4.51
C LEU A 184 -16.19 11.23 -3.92
N LEU A 185 -16.22 11.09 -2.60
CA LEU A 185 -15.72 9.89 -1.92
C LEU A 185 -16.61 8.66 -2.23
N PHE A 186 -17.93 8.84 -2.27
CA PHE A 186 -18.87 7.81 -2.68
C PHE A 186 -18.57 7.28 -4.09
N GLN A 187 -18.21 8.15 -5.04
CA GLN A 187 -17.85 7.72 -6.39
C GLN A 187 -16.61 6.81 -6.39
N ILE A 188 -15.59 7.11 -5.55
CA ILE A 188 -14.42 6.23 -5.42
C ILE A 188 -14.84 4.88 -4.86
N ILE A 189 -15.58 4.87 -3.75
CA ILE A 189 -16.05 3.65 -3.09
C ILE A 189 -16.86 2.78 -4.06
N SER A 190 -17.79 3.40 -4.78
CA SER A 190 -18.66 2.71 -5.75
C SER A 190 -17.88 2.13 -6.93
N GLN A 191 -16.86 2.83 -7.43
CA GLN A 191 -16.07 2.33 -8.55
C GLN A 191 -15.05 1.27 -8.13
N ARG A 192 -14.67 1.21 -6.85
CA ARG A 192 -13.80 0.17 -6.31
C ARG A 192 -14.57 -1.05 -5.79
N TYR A 193 -15.85 -0.90 -5.52
CA TYR A 193 -16.71 -1.99 -5.03
C TYR A 193 -16.59 -3.23 -5.91
N GLU A 194 -16.29 -4.39 -5.32
CA GLU A 194 -16.06 -5.69 -5.96
C GLU A 194 -14.98 -5.70 -7.06
N ARG A 195 -14.07 -4.73 -7.04
CA ARG A 195 -12.96 -4.63 -8.02
C ARG A 195 -11.60 -4.58 -7.36
N ALA A 196 -11.47 -3.82 -6.29
CA ALA A 196 -10.22 -3.68 -5.58
C ALA A 196 -10.46 -3.21 -4.13
N PRO A 197 -9.81 -3.83 -3.14
CA PRO A 197 -10.04 -3.54 -1.74
C PRO A 197 -9.56 -2.15 -1.34
N MET A 198 -10.17 -1.68 -0.25
CA MET A 198 -9.75 -0.49 0.47
C MET A 198 -9.36 -0.87 1.90
N VAL A 199 -8.34 -0.19 2.45
CA VAL A 199 -8.01 -0.22 3.87
C VAL A 199 -8.42 1.12 4.46
N ILE A 200 -9.40 1.13 5.35
CA ILE A 200 -9.97 2.35 5.90
C ILE A 200 -9.63 2.42 7.38
N THR A 201 -9.11 3.55 7.85
CA THR A 201 -8.97 3.81 9.28
C THR A 201 -9.99 4.86 9.72
N THR A 202 -10.60 4.64 10.87
CA THR A 202 -11.59 5.57 11.43
C THR A 202 -11.60 5.53 12.96
N ASN A 203 -11.99 6.64 13.57
CA ASN A 203 -12.29 6.71 15.01
C ASN A 203 -13.79 6.59 15.29
N ARG A 204 -14.62 6.43 14.26
CA ARG A 204 -16.08 6.36 14.38
C ARG A 204 -16.58 4.94 14.15
N VAL A 205 -17.42 4.45 15.04
CA VAL A 205 -18.19 3.22 14.80
C VAL A 205 -19.26 3.47 13.74
N TYR A 206 -19.65 2.43 13.01
CA TYR A 206 -20.54 2.54 11.85
C TYR A 206 -21.85 3.30 12.08
N LYS A 207 -22.46 3.15 13.25
CA LYS A 207 -23.69 3.88 13.64
C LYS A 207 -23.54 5.40 13.64
N HIS A 208 -22.31 5.91 13.71
CA HIS A 208 -22.03 7.36 13.71
C HIS A 208 -21.51 7.85 12.34
N TRP A 209 -21.49 7.01 11.32
CA TRP A 209 -20.98 7.42 10.01
C TRP A 209 -21.86 8.46 9.30
N SER A 210 -23.14 8.54 9.61
CA SER A 210 -23.98 9.65 9.11
C SER A 210 -23.43 11.03 9.49
N GLN A 211 -22.86 11.17 10.68
CA GLN A 211 -22.21 12.41 11.11
C GLN A 211 -20.95 12.75 10.32
N ILE A 212 -20.33 11.77 9.68
CA ILE A 212 -19.18 11.98 8.78
C ILE A 212 -19.64 12.61 7.48
N PHE A 213 -20.75 12.12 6.92
CA PHE A 213 -21.28 12.44 5.59
C PHE A 213 -22.47 13.41 5.66
N ASN A 214 -22.24 14.58 6.30
CA ASN A 214 -23.20 15.69 6.33
C ASN A 214 -24.61 15.29 6.84
N ASN A 215 -24.73 14.29 7.70
CA ASN A 215 -25.98 13.69 8.17
C ASN A 215 -26.89 13.14 7.07
N ASP A 216 -26.35 12.86 5.88
CA ASP A 216 -27.07 12.21 4.80
C ASP A 216 -27.15 10.69 5.07
N SER A 217 -28.29 10.24 5.59
CA SER A 217 -28.52 8.82 5.92
C SER A 217 -28.60 7.93 4.68
N THR A 218 -29.10 8.44 3.57
CA THR A 218 -29.22 7.69 2.31
C THR A 218 -27.86 7.42 1.72
N LEU A 219 -27.03 8.45 1.59
CA LEU A 219 -25.67 8.32 1.09
C LEU A 219 -24.82 7.45 2.03
N THR A 220 -24.97 7.66 3.35
CA THR A 220 -24.29 6.84 4.36
C THR A 220 -24.63 5.36 4.24
N SER A 221 -25.90 5.03 4.08
CA SER A 221 -26.34 3.64 3.91
C SER A 221 -25.75 3.03 2.64
N ALA A 222 -25.72 3.78 1.54
CA ALA A 222 -25.14 3.32 0.28
C ALA A 222 -23.60 3.13 0.36
N ILE A 223 -22.90 3.95 1.15
CA ILE A 223 -21.48 3.79 1.43
C ILE A 223 -21.22 2.54 2.29
N LEU A 224 -21.97 2.41 3.40
CA LEU A 224 -21.82 1.29 4.32
C LEU A 224 -22.13 -0.05 3.64
N ASP A 225 -23.18 -0.11 2.84
CA ASP A 225 -23.52 -1.30 2.07
C ASP A 225 -22.32 -1.78 1.24
N ARG A 226 -21.68 -0.89 0.47
CA ARG A 226 -20.54 -1.24 -0.38
C ARG A 226 -19.26 -1.55 0.39
N VAL A 227 -19.01 -0.80 1.45
CA VAL A 227 -17.79 -0.99 2.26
C VAL A 227 -17.86 -2.29 3.04
N LEU A 228 -19.05 -2.64 3.59
CA LEU A 228 -19.23 -3.75 4.53
C LEU A 228 -19.65 -5.06 3.87
N HIS A 229 -20.11 -5.04 2.63
CA HIS A 229 -20.54 -6.26 1.92
C HIS A 229 -19.47 -7.35 1.96
N HIS A 230 -18.20 -6.96 1.75
CA HIS A 230 -17.02 -7.81 1.96
C HIS A 230 -16.00 -7.02 2.76
N ALA A 231 -16.00 -7.16 4.08
CA ALA A 231 -15.08 -6.43 4.94
C ALA A 231 -14.60 -7.21 6.16
N ASP A 232 -13.30 -7.14 6.41
CA ASP A 232 -12.68 -7.51 7.67
C ASP A 232 -12.61 -6.28 8.58
N THR A 233 -13.44 -6.23 9.62
CA THR A 233 -13.43 -5.15 10.60
C THR A 233 -12.60 -5.52 11.81
N VAL A 234 -11.61 -4.70 12.12
CA VAL A 234 -10.77 -4.83 13.31
C VAL A 234 -11.07 -3.68 14.25
N ILE A 235 -11.52 -4.01 15.46
CA ILE A 235 -11.78 -3.03 16.54
C ILE A 235 -10.57 -3.03 17.48
N ILE A 236 -10.04 -1.84 17.74
CA ILE A 236 -8.89 -1.64 18.62
C ILE A 236 -9.33 -0.73 19.77
N GLU A 237 -9.23 -1.23 21.00
CA GLU A 237 -9.63 -0.53 22.20
C GLU A 237 -8.43 -0.28 23.12
N GLY A 238 -8.39 0.87 23.78
CA GLY A 238 -7.33 1.22 24.73
C GLY A 238 -7.18 2.72 24.92
N LYS A 239 -6.10 3.09 25.61
CA LYS A 239 -5.66 4.48 25.77
C LYS A 239 -4.74 4.88 24.63
N SER A 240 -4.58 6.19 24.41
CA SER A 240 -3.68 6.70 23.38
C SER A 240 -2.22 6.34 23.67
N PHE A 241 -1.54 5.72 22.73
CA PHE A 241 -0.09 5.47 22.81
C PHE A 241 0.74 6.76 22.82
N ARG A 242 0.25 7.81 22.17
CA ARG A 242 0.93 9.13 22.13
C ARG A 242 0.97 9.82 23.48
N MET A 243 0.10 9.42 24.41
CA MET A 243 0.02 9.94 25.78
C MET A 243 0.59 8.93 26.80
N LYS A 244 1.42 7.99 26.35
CA LYS A 244 1.95 6.92 27.20
C LYS A 244 2.70 7.49 28.40
N ASP A 245 3.62 8.39 28.14
CA ASP A 245 4.50 8.98 29.15
C ASP A 245 3.75 9.90 30.14
N GLU A 246 2.60 10.48 29.73
CA GLU A 246 1.71 11.29 30.58
C GLU A 246 0.75 10.45 31.43
N ILE A 247 0.59 9.16 31.11
CA ILE A 247 -0.38 8.27 31.79
C ILE A 247 0.34 7.36 32.80
N GLU A 248 1.64 7.16 32.63
CA GLU A 248 2.48 6.33 33.51
C GLU A 248 3.09 7.14 34.69
N GLU A 249 2.89 8.48 34.75
CA GLU A 249 3.09 9.33 35.94
C GLU A 249 1.81 9.39 36.80
#